data_af86ead299a40bbe81d3a99e4c612dc2
#
_entry.id   af86ead299a40bbe81d3a99e4c612dc2
#
_cell.length_a   1.000
_cell.length_b   1.000
_cell.length_c   1.000
_cell.angle_alpha   90.00
_cell.angle_beta   90.00
_cell.angle_gamma   90.00
#
_symmetry.space_group_name_H-M   'P 1'
#
loop_
_entity.id
_entity.type
_entity.pdbx_description
1 polymer ?
#
loop_
_entity_poly.entity_id
_entity_poly.type
_entity_poly.pdbx_seq_one_letter_code
_entity_poly.pdbx_strand_id
1 'polypeptide(L)'
;MGAEAIYDLLARLDLDALSYELRHRAGNDASQQRKNEALKRLQVVESFRASRGRNKPEWMIVRIVPVIPPELRPLVPLDGGRFATSDLNDLYRRVIIRNNRLKRLIEIKAPEVILRNEKRMLQESVDSLFDNSRKSSAVKTDANRPLKSLSDSLKGKQGRFRQNLLGKRVDYSARSVIVVGPELKMGECGIPKLMAAELYKPFIIRKLIERGIVKTVKSAKKIVDRKEPVIWDILEHVMKGHPVLLNRAPTLHRLGIQAFQPKMIEGKAIQLHPLACTAFNADFDGDQMAVHLPLSNEAILEAQMLMLQSHNILNPANGAPITVPAQDMVLGLYYITKLRAGAKGEGLTFYGPEEALIAYNEGKVDIHAPVKVIVKDVDENGNIVDVMRETSVGRVIVNEIVPPEAGYINTCLLYTSPSPRDRTRSR
;
A
#
# COMPACT_ATOMS: atom_id res chain seq x y z
N MET A 1 -50.20 8.48 9.57
CA MET A 1 -49.08 8.32 10.52
C MET A 1 -47.84 7.80 9.77
N GLY A 2 -46.66 8.19 10.23
CA GLY A 2 -45.38 7.73 9.64
C GLY A 2 -45.11 8.30 8.26
N ALA A 3 -44.49 7.50 7.39
CA ALA A 3 -44.08 7.92 6.04
C ALA A 3 -45.22 8.46 5.17
N GLU A 4 -46.45 7.91 5.30
CA GLU A 4 -47.62 8.37 4.57
C GLU A 4 -48.00 9.82 4.91
N ALA A 5 -47.99 10.19 6.21
CA ALA A 5 -48.28 11.55 6.62
C ALA A 5 -47.18 12.54 6.19
N ILE A 6 -45.90 12.12 6.21
CA ILE A 6 -44.79 12.95 5.72
C ILE A 6 -44.91 13.15 4.20
N TYR A 7 -45.28 12.11 3.46
CA TYR A 7 -45.56 12.21 2.04
C TYR A 7 -46.62 13.26 1.72
N ASP A 8 -47.80 13.22 2.43
CA ASP A 8 -48.91 14.16 2.23
C ASP A 8 -48.49 15.60 2.57
N LEU A 9 -47.66 15.80 3.59
CA LEU A 9 -47.09 17.09 3.94
C LEU A 9 -46.15 17.62 2.85
N LEU A 10 -45.25 16.76 2.36
CA LEU A 10 -44.29 17.13 1.33
C LEU A 10 -45.00 17.44 -0.03
N ALA A 11 -46.04 16.66 -0.35
CA ALA A 11 -46.80 16.87 -1.59
C ALA A 11 -47.56 18.22 -1.59
N ARG A 12 -47.94 18.71 -0.40
CA ARG A 12 -48.65 20.03 -0.25
C ARG A 12 -47.72 21.22 -0.06
N LEU A 13 -46.40 21.00 0.00
CA LEU A 13 -45.42 22.04 0.32
C LEU A 13 -45.21 22.99 -0.88
N ASP A 14 -45.46 24.25 -0.65
CA ASP A 14 -45.08 25.31 -1.60
C ASP A 14 -43.64 25.76 -1.29
N LEU A 15 -42.69 25.37 -2.16
CA LEU A 15 -41.30 25.68 -2.00
C LEU A 15 -40.96 27.16 -2.20
N ASP A 16 -41.72 27.85 -3.07
CA ASP A 16 -41.48 29.27 -3.37
C ASP A 16 -41.94 30.17 -2.21
N ALA A 17 -43.14 29.92 -1.68
CA ALA A 17 -43.64 30.61 -0.48
C ALA A 17 -42.76 30.38 0.73
N LEU A 18 -42.34 29.13 0.97
CA LEU A 18 -41.49 28.77 2.09
C LEU A 18 -40.06 29.38 1.96
N SER A 19 -39.50 29.43 0.77
CA SER A 19 -38.23 30.11 0.53
C SER A 19 -38.29 31.58 0.87
N TYR A 20 -39.33 32.25 0.45
CA TYR A 20 -39.54 33.70 0.74
C TYR A 20 -39.68 33.93 2.26
N GLU A 21 -40.51 33.12 2.94
CA GLU A 21 -40.71 33.23 4.39
C GLU A 21 -39.39 33.01 5.15
N LEU A 22 -38.62 31.99 4.80
CA LEU A 22 -37.35 31.69 5.48
C LEU A 22 -36.29 32.77 5.23
N ARG A 23 -36.24 33.37 4.05
CA ARG A 23 -35.36 34.50 3.78
C ARG A 23 -35.72 35.72 4.62
N HIS A 24 -37.03 36.03 4.72
CA HIS A 24 -37.51 37.08 5.59
C HIS A 24 -37.18 36.86 7.04
N ARG A 25 -37.39 35.65 7.58
CA ARG A 25 -37.00 35.26 8.95
C ARG A 25 -35.49 35.36 9.19
N ALA A 26 -34.68 34.90 8.25
CA ALA A 26 -33.21 34.95 8.36
C ALA A 26 -32.70 36.41 8.40
N GLY A 27 -33.38 37.35 7.76
CA GLY A 27 -33.04 38.79 7.81
C GLY A 27 -33.49 39.48 9.09
N ASN A 28 -34.73 39.24 9.52
CA ASN A 28 -35.44 40.08 10.49
C ASN A 28 -35.53 39.51 11.92
N ASP A 29 -35.17 38.22 12.14
CA ASP A 29 -35.31 37.62 13.47
C ASP A 29 -34.28 38.23 14.46
N ALA A 30 -34.73 38.50 15.69
CA ALA A 30 -33.88 39.12 16.73
C ALA A 30 -32.86 38.13 17.32
N SER A 31 -33.13 36.81 17.24
CA SER A 31 -32.28 35.74 17.80
C SER A 31 -31.35 35.15 16.77
N GLN A 32 -30.03 35.18 17.04
CA GLN A 32 -29.01 34.58 16.18
C GLN A 32 -29.22 33.06 15.99
N GLN A 33 -29.71 32.37 17.01
CA GLN A 33 -30.00 30.94 16.92
C GLN A 33 -31.10 30.66 15.90
N ARG A 34 -32.21 31.44 15.94
CA ARG A 34 -33.33 31.31 15.00
C ARG A 34 -32.91 31.66 13.57
N LYS A 35 -32.04 32.69 13.40
CA LYS A 35 -31.46 33.02 12.10
C LYS A 35 -30.69 31.85 11.51
N ASN A 36 -29.82 31.19 12.33
CA ASN A 36 -29.02 30.05 11.89
C ASN A 36 -29.89 28.83 11.55
N GLU A 37 -30.97 28.60 12.30
CA GLU A 37 -31.95 27.52 11.99
C GLU A 37 -32.70 27.81 10.69
N ALA A 38 -33.15 29.07 10.49
CA ALA A 38 -33.78 29.51 9.25
C ALA A 38 -32.84 29.33 8.04
N LEU A 39 -31.56 29.71 8.16
CA LEU A 39 -30.57 29.54 7.12
C LEU A 39 -30.31 28.06 6.78
N LYS A 40 -30.16 27.20 7.76
CA LYS A 40 -30.02 25.75 7.52
C LYS A 40 -31.23 25.18 6.79
N ARG A 41 -32.43 25.55 7.19
CA ARG A 41 -33.68 25.12 6.55
C ARG A 41 -33.79 25.69 5.14
N LEU A 42 -33.45 26.98 4.94
CA LEU A 42 -33.42 27.62 3.65
C LEU A 42 -32.50 26.91 2.65
N GLN A 43 -31.31 26.49 3.08
CA GLN A 43 -30.37 25.76 2.25
C GLN A 43 -31.00 24.47 1.66
N VAL A 44 -31.76 23.71 2.47
CA VAL A 44 -32.46 22.52 2.01
C VAL A 44 -33.59 22.88 1.04
N VAL A 45 -34.39 23.91 1.37
CA VAL A 45 -35.50 24.37 0.50
C VAL A 45 -34.99 24.87 -0.86
N GLU A 46 -33.92 25.65 -0.88
CA GLU A 46 -33.29 26.10 -2.15
C GLU A 46 -32.75 24.94 -2.97
N SER A 47 -32.22 23.91 -2.34
CA SER A 47 -31.76 22.69 -3.05
C SER A 47 -32.94 21.97 -3.73
N PHE A 48 -34.09 21.85 -3.07
CA PHE A 48 -35.31 21.32 -3.69
C PHE A 48 -35.83 22.22 -4.81
N ARG A 49 -35.84 23.55 -4.59
CA ARG A 49 -36.24 24.52 -5.58
C ARG A 49 -35.39 24.48 -6.84
N ALA A 50 -34.06 24.42 -6.68
CA ALA A 50 -33.12 24.32 -7.80
C ALA A 50 -33.28 23.00 -8.58
N SER A 51 -33.75 21.94 -7.94
CA SER A 51 -33.98 20.64 -8.56
C SER A 51 -35.41 20.38 -9.03
N ARG A 52 -36.30 21.37 -8.93
CA ARG A 52 -37.76 21.26 -9.18
C ARG A 52 -38.13 20.61 -10.52
N GLY A 53 -37.33 20.83 -11.58
CA GLY A 53 -37.57 20.21 -12.89
C GLY A 53 -37.16 18.71 -12.96
N ARG A 54 -36.38 18.23 -12.02
CA ARG A 54 -35.84 16.86 -12.01
C ARG A 54 -36.34 16.03 -10.84
N ASN A 55 -36.51 16.65 -9.66
CA ASN A 55 -36.87 15.93 -8.42
C ASN A 55 -38.04 16.61 -7.73
N LYS A 56 -38.96 15.79 -7.20
CA LYS A 56 -40.08 16.25 -6.36
C LYS A 56 -39.78 15.97 -4.90
N PRO A 57 -40.21 16.88 -3.96
CA PRO A 57 -39.96 16.68 -2.51
C PRO A 57 -40.52 15.37 -1.96
N GLU A 58 -41.70 14.95 -2.43
CA GLU A 58 -42.33 13.69 -2.00
C GLU A 58 -41.56 12.42 -2.37
N TRP A 59 -40.59 12.53 -3.29
CA TRP A 59 -39.70 11.39 -3.64
C TRP A 59 -38.69 11.03 -2.55
N MET A 60 -38.58 11.81 -1.48
CA MET A 60 -37.85 11.42 -0.29
C MET A 60 -38.49 10.20 0.40
N ILE A 61 -39.76 9.92 0.15
CA ILE A 61 -40.46 8.77 0.68
C ILE A 61 -40.35 7.61 -0.31
N VAL A 62 -39.71 6.54 0.12
CA VAL A 62 -39.48 5.34 -0.68
C VAL A 62 -40.79 4.53 -0.75
N ARG A 63 -41.40 4.44 -1.90
CA ARG A 63 -42.61 3.60 -2.17
C ARG A 63 -42.22 2.23 -2.73
N ILE A 64 -41.18 2.19 -3.55
CA ILE A 64 -40.70 0.95 -4.17
C ILE A 64 -39.30 0.71 -3.60
N VAL A 65 -39.17 -0.39 -2.85
CA VAL A 65 -37.89 -0.78 -2.26
C VAL A 65 -37.02 -1.45 -3.32
N PRO A 66 -35.80 -0.95 -3.60
CA PRO A 66 -34.91 -1.56 -4.56
C PRO A 66 -34.40 -2.93 -4.04
N VAL A 67 -34.39 -3.92 -4.91
CA VAL A 67 -33.87 -5.25 -4.62
C VAL A 67 -32.56 -5.43 -5.38
N ILE A 68 -31.48 -5.71 -4.66
CA ILE A 68 -30.19 -5.95 -5.29
C ILE A 68 -30.16 -7.31 -6.00
N PRO A 69 -29.36 -7.49 -7.06
CA PRO A 69 -29.19 -8.75 -7.77
C PRO A 69 -28.80 -9.92 -6.86
N PRO A 70 -29.23 -11.18 -7.18
CA PRO A 70 -28.91 -12.36 -6.38
C PRO A 70 -27.40 -12.61 -6.19
N GLU A 71 -26.59 -12.24 -7.17
CA GLU A 71 -25.13 -12.40 -7.14
C GLU A 71 -24.48 -11.59 -6.00
N LEU A 72 -25.08 -10.46 -5.60
CA LEU A 72 -24.61 -9.64 -4.48
C LEU A 72 -25.10 -10.12 -3.10
N ARG A 73 -26.05 -11.07 -3.08
CA ARG A 73 -26.59 -11.71 -1.87
C ARG A 73 -26.68 -13.22 -2.02
N PRO A 74 -25.56 -13.90 -2.29
CA PRO A 74 -25.57 -15.30 -2.69
C PRO A 74 -26.12 -16.23 -1.60
N LEU A 75 -26.68 -17.36 -2.05
CA LEU A 75 -27.02 -18.51 -1.25
C LEU A 75 -26.02 -19.61 -1.60
N VAL A 76 -25.11 -19.93 -0.69
CA VAL A 76 -24.02 -20.87 -0.92
C VAL A 76 -24.31 -22.19 -0.20
N PRO A 77 -24.34 -23.34 -0.91
CA PRO A 77 -24.47 -24.63 -0.26
C PRO A 77 -23.19 -24.95 0.53
N LEU A 78 -23.35 -25.43 1.75
CA LEU A 78 -22.30 -25.95 2.61
C LEU A 78 -22.37 -27.48 2.64
N ASP A 79 -21.25 -28.10 3.02
CA ASP A 79 -21.21 -29.54 3.26
C ASP A 79 -22.25 -29.95 4.30
N GLY A 80 -22.94 -31.05 4.07
CA GLY A 80 -24.01 -31.52 4.94
C GLY A 80 -25.42 -30.96 4.65
N GLY A 81 -25.66 -30.42 3.44
CA GLY A 81 -27.01 -29.97 2.99
C GLY A 81 -27.51 -28.67 3.62
N ARG A 82 -26.64 -27.93 4.32
CA ARG A 82 -26.94 -26.61 4.87
C ARG A 82 -26.58 -25.50 3.85
N PHE A 83 -27.30 -24.39 3.95
CA PHE A 83 -27.03 -23.22 3.12
C PHE A 83 -26.54 -22.05 3.98
N ALA A 84 -25.43 -21.43 3.55
CA ALA A 84 -25.04 -20.11 4.05
C ALA A 84 -25.75 -19.05 3.22
N THR A 85 -26.43 -18.13 3.87
CA THR A 85 -27.14 -17.03 3.22
C THR A 85 -26.58 -15.68 3.66
N SER A 86 -26.65 -14.70 2.76
CA SER A 86 -26.35 -13.32 3.11
C SER A 86 -27.38 -12.77 4.10
N ASP A 87 -26.95 -11.95 5.06
CA ASP A 87 -27.81 -11.27 6.03
C ASP A 87 -28.90 -10.43 5.33
N LEU A 88 -28.64 -9.92 4.13
CA LEU A 88 -29.59 -9.15 3.32
C LEU A 88 -30.83 -9.97 2.93
N ASN A 89 -30.67 -11.27 2.69
CA ASN A 89 -31.83 -12.13 2.36
C ASN A 89 -32.80 -12.21 3.53
N ASP A 90 -32.32 -12.27 4.77
CA ASP A 90 -33.17 -12.25 5.95
C ASP A 90 -33.87 -10.89 6.15
N LEU A 91 -33.20 -9.82 5.89
CA LEU A 91 -33.78 -8.47 5.97
C LEU A 91 -34.86 -8.27 4.90
N TYR A 92 -34.60 -8.67 3.64
CA TYR A 92 -35.61 -8.66 2.59
C TYR A 92 -36.82 -9.55 2.93
N ARG A 93 -36.61 -10.77 3.42
CA ARG A 93 -37.64 -11.69 3.85
C ARG A 93 -38.56 -11.06 4.90
N ARG A 94 -38.00 -10.37 5.90
CA ARG A 94 -38.78 -9.65 6.93
C ARG A 94 -39.64 -8.55 6.31
N VAL A 95 -39.14 -7.76 5.40
CA VAL A 95 -39.91 -6.72 4.70
C VAL A 95 -41.06 -7.34 3.92
N ILE A 96 -40.82 -8.42 3.16
CA ILE A 96 -41.83 -9.09 2.35
C ILE A 96 -42.94 -9.68 3.24
N ILE A 97 -42.58 -10.37 4.32
CA ILE A 97 -43.54 -10.97 5.23
C ILE A 97 -44.43 -9.91 5.88
N ARG A 98 -43.84 -8.79 6.35
CA ARG A 98 -44.59 -7.67 6.95
C ARG A 98 -45.49 -6.99 5.94
N ASN A 99 -45.03 -6.79 4.73
CA ASN A 99 -45.82 -6.19 3.65
C ASN A 99 -47.02 -7.07 3.29
N ASN A 100 -46.81 -8.38 3.11
CA ASN A 100 -47.88 -9.32 2.79
C ASN A 100 -48.93 -9.43 3.92
N ARG A 101 -48.46 -9.39 5.17
CA ARG A 101 -49.36 -9.36 6.33
C ARG A 101 -50.16 -8.07 6.39
N LEU A 102 -49.57 -6.91 6.18
CA LEU A 102 -50.27 -5.64 6.12
C LEU A 102 -51.33 -5.62 4.98
N LYS A 103 -50.96 -6.12 3.79
CA LYS A 103 -51.88 -6.24 2.65
C LYS A 103 -53.11 -7.06 3.01
N ARG A 104 -52.92 -8.24 3.62
CA ARG A 104 -54.02 -9.10 4.07
C ARG A 104 -54.91 -8.44 5.14
N LEU A 105 -54.32 -7.70 6.09
CA LEU A 105 -55.06 -6.98 7.13
C LEU A 105 -55.92 -5.85 6.54
N ILE A 106 -55.43 -5.17 5.49
CA ILE A 106 -56.20 -4.14 4.76
C ILE A 106 -57.39 -4.80 4.02
N GLU A 107 -57.18 -5.94 3.34
CA GLU A 107 -58.21 -6.68 2.62
C GLU A 107 -59.36 -7.14 3.55
N ILE A 108 -59.04 -7.56 4.76
CA ILE A 108 -60.00 -8.00 5.79
C ILE A 108 -60.64 -6.80 6.50
N LYS A 109 -60.23 -5.56 6.22
CA LYS A 109 -60.71 -4.35 6.92
C LYS A 109 -60.52 -4.44 8.43
N ALA A 110 -59.32 -4.85 8.88
CA ALA A 110 -58.97 -4.97 10.28
C ALA A 110 -59.08 -3.63 11.03
N PRO A 111 -59.27 -3.62 12.37
CA PRO A 111 -59.33 -2.42 13.18
C PRO A 111 -58.09 -1.53 12.98
N GLU A 112 -58.31 -0.22 12.99
CA GLU A 112 -57.24 0.79 12.70
C GLU A 112 -56.04 0.68 13.62
N VAL A 113 -56.20 0.31 14.89
CA VAL A 113 -55.13 0.12 15.85
C VAL A 113 -54.14 -0.96 15.39
N ILE A 114 -54.67 -2.08 14.86
CA ILE A 114 -53.85 -3.20 14.34
C ILE A 114 -53.12 -2.74 13.08
N LEU A 115 -53.79 -2.04 12.16
CA LEU A 115 -53.21 -1.51 10.93
C LEU A 115 -52.06 -0.51 11.24
N ARG A 116 -52.25 0.37 12.21
CA ARG A 116 -51.21 1.32 12.65
C ARG A 116 -49.98 0.59 13.19
N ASN A 117 -50.17 -0.45 13.99
CA ASN A 117 -49.06 -1.23 14.52
C ASN A 117 -48.30 -1.98 13.43
N GLU A 118 -49.03 -2.60 12.48
CA GLU A 118 -48.37 -3.31 11.36
C GLU A 118 -47.65 -2.34 10.40
N LYS A 119 -48.22 -1.15 10.12
CA LYS A 119 -47.50 -0.08 9.38
C LYS A 119 -46.20 0.31 10.09
N ARG A 120 -46.17 0.45 11.43
CA ARG A 120 -44.97 0.71 12.23
C ARG A 120 -43.94 -0.40 12.09
N MET A 121 -44.38 -1.67 12.19
CA MET A 121 -43.50 -2.84 12.09
C MET A 121 -42.91 -2.99 10.67
N LEU A 122 -43.65 -2.64 9.62
CA LEU A 122 -43.17 -2.59 8.26
C LEU A 122 -42.10 -1.50 8.10
N GLN A 123 -42.36 -0.30 8.63
CA GLN A 123 -41.40 0.80 8.66
C GLN A 123 -40.10 0.37 9.34
N GLU A 124 -40.17 -0.27 10.50
CA GLU A 124 -39.01 -0.78 11.22
C GLU A 124 -38.21 -1.81 10.43
N SER A 125 -38.91 -2.67 9.66
CA SER A 125 -38.25 -3.65 8.80
C SER A 125 -37.52 -3.01 7.64
N VAL A 126 -38.10 -1.98 7.03
CA VAL A 126 -37.46 -1.20 5.95
C VAL A 126 -36.27 -0.39 6.48
N ASP A 127 -36.43 0.24 7.65
CA ASP A 127 -35.32 0.98 8.28
C ASP A 127 -34.14 0.05 8.61
N SER A 128 -34.41 -1.18 9.07
CA SER A 128 -33.39 -2.17 9.35
C SER A 128 -32.70 -2.69 8.07
N LEU A 129 -33.42 -2.76 6.95
CA LEU A 129 -32.83 -3.10 5.66
C LEU A 129 -31.85 -2.02 5.18
N PHE A 130 -32.20 -0.75 5.33
CA PHE A 130 -31.34 0.35 4.90
C PHE A 130 -30.18 0.60 5.87
N ASP A 131 -30.44 0.72 7.17
CA ASP A 131 -29.41 0.98 8.19
C ASP A 131 -29.79 0.36 9.55
N ASN A 132 -29.37 -0.90 9.76
CA ASN A 132 -29.64 -1.63 10.99
C ASN A 132 -28.84 -1.10 12.19
N SER A 133 -27.69 -0.50 11.97
CA SER A 133 -26.81 0.00 13.04
C SER A 133 -27.32 1.28 13.71
N ARG A 134 -28.23 2.01 13.05
CA ARG A 134 -28.77 3.29 13.53
C ARG A 134 -29.82 3.15 14.62
N LYS A 135 -30.38 1.94 14.82
CA LYS A 135 -31.41 1.69 15.82
C LYS A 135 -30.84 1.24 17.15
N SER A 136 -31.51 1.64 18.23
CA SER A 136 -31.22 1.16 19.61
C SER A 136 -31.49 -0.36 19.74
N SER A 137 -32.48 -0.89 19.02
CA SER A 137 -32.82 -2.31 18.94
C SER A 137 -32.52 -2.85 17.54
N ALA A 138 -31.22 -3.01 17.21
CA ALA A 138 -30.83 -3.61 15.95
C ALA A 138 -31.33 -5.05 15.82
N VAL A 139 -31.72 -5.44 14.62
CA VAL A 139 -32.09 -6.83 14.30
C VAL A 139 -30.84 -7.69 14.37
N LYS A 140 -30.91 -8.76 15.17
CA LYS A 140 -29.80 -9.68 15.42
C LYS A 140 -30.11 -11.09 14.94
N THR A 141 -29.05 -11.88 14.73
CA THR A 141 -29.14 -13.35 14.57
C THR A 141 -29.38 -14.01 15.93
N ASP A 142 -29.71 -15.30 15.93
CA ASP A 142 -29.84 -16.12 17.15
C ASP A 142 -28.58 -16.10 18.03
N ALA A 143 -27.40 -15.91 17.40
CA ALA A 143 -26.11 -15.73 18.08
C ALA A 143 -25.84 -14.30 18.56
N ASN A 144 -26.85 -13.43 18.66
CA ASN A 144 -26.77 -12.04 19.15
C ASN A 144 -25.92 -11.08 18.28
N ARG A 145 -25.51 -11.50 17.08
CA ARG A 145 -24.77 -10.67 16.11
C ARG A 145 -25.77 -9.79 15.32
N PRO A 146 -25.55 -8.46 15.19
CA PRO A 146 -26.40 -7.61 14.35
C PRO A 146 -26.27 -8.02 12.87
N LEU A 147 -27.41 -8.04 12.16
CA LEU A 147 -27.44 -8.30 10.73
C LEU A 147 -26.84 -7.13 9.96
N LYS A 148 -26.07 -7.44 8.93
CA LYS A 148 -25.41 -6.45 8.05
C LYS A 148 -26.43 -5.87 7.07
N SER A 149 -26.71 -4.56 7.19
CA SER A 149 -27.66 -3.83 6.34
C SER A 149 -27.03 -3.37 5.01
N LEU A 150 -27.83 -2.77 4.13
CA LEU A 150 -27.34 -2.18 2.87
C LEU A 150 -26.32 -1.08 3.14
N SER A 151 -26.57 -0.21 4.13
CA SER A 151 -25.63 0.84 4.52
C SER A 151 -24.31 0.26 5.02
N ASP A 152 -24.36 -0.82 5.82
CA ASP A 152 -23.15 -1.50 6.34
C ASP A 152 -22.35 -2.19 5.24
N SER A 153 -22.99 -2.57 4.13
CA SER A 153 -22.32 -3.09 2.95
C SER A 153 -21.49 -2.04 2.20
N LEU A 154 -21.77 -0.75 2.42
CA LEU A 154 -21.07 0.39 1.80
C LEU A 154 -20.06 1.04 2.75
N LYS A 155 -20.37 1.09 4.06
CA LYS A 155 -19.58 1.76 5.10
C LYS A 155 -18.36 0.93 5.56
N GLY A 156 -17.38 1.61 6.15
CA GLY A 156 -16.25 1.02 6.89
C GLY A 156 -15.18 0.37 6.02
N LYS A 157 -14.22 -0.31 6.65
CA LYS A 157 -13.08 -0.98 5.98
C LYS A 157 -13.52 -2.10 5.03
N GLN A 158 -14.57 -2.84 5.41
CA GLN A 158 -15.11 -3.97 4.65
C GLN A 158 -16.27 -3.55 3.74
N GLY A 159 -16.57 -2.25 3.67
CA GLY A 159 -17.58 -1.72 2.77
C GLY A 159 -17.09 -1.67 1.33
N ARG A 160 -18.05 -1.63 0.41
CA ARG A 160 -17.78 -1.65 -1.04
C ARG A 160 -16.86 -0.53 -1.49
N PHE A 161 -16.99 0.68 -0.93
CA PHE A 161 -16.14 1.81 -1.28
C PHE A 161 -14.67 1.55 -0.95
N ARG A 162 -14.35 1.20 0.29
CA ARG A 162 -12.97 1.03 0.72
C ARG A 162 -12.33 -0.28 0.27
N GLN A 163 -13.11 -1.35 0.15
CA GLN A 163 -12.59 -2.68 -0.17
C GLN A 163 -12.49 -2.97 -1.67
N ASN A 164 -13.40 -2.42 -2.49
CA ASN A 164 -13.51 -2.80 -3.89
C ASN A 164 -13.41 -1.64 -4.89
N LEU A 165 -13.71 -0.38 -4.48
CA LEU A 165 -13.71 0.76 -5.37
C LEU A 165 -12.45 1.62 -5.23
N LEU A 166 -12.07 2.01 -4.01
CA LEU A 166 -10.85 2.78 -3.75
C LEU A 166 -9.57 1.94 -3.87
N GLY A 167 -9.69 0.63 -3.75
CA GLY A 167 -8.60 -0.30 -3.94
C GLY A 167 -9.13 -1.65 -4.41
N LYS A 168 -8.37 -2.31 -5.30
CA LYS A 168 -8.71 -3.62 -5.84
C LYS A 168 -7.51 -4.55 -5.72
N ARG A 169 -7.76 -5.86 -5.69
CA ARG A 169 -6.70 -6.85 -5.91
C ARG A 169 -6.28 -6.78 -7.37
N VAL A 170 -4.99 -6.80 -7.60
CA VAL A 170 -4.42 -6.70 -8.95
C VAL A 170 -3.67 -7.98 -9.30
N ASP A 171 -3.73 -8.34 -10.59
CA ASP A 171 -2.96 -9.45 -11.17
C ASP A 171 -1.49 -9.04 -11.34
N TYR A 172 -0.64 -9.97 -11.72
CA TYR A 172 0.80 -9.79 -11.90
C TYR A 172 1.49 -9.23 -10.65
N SER A 173 1.06 -9.72 -9.50
CA SER A 173 1.63 -9.39 -8.21
C SER A 173 1.93 -10.65 -7.40
N ALA A 174 2.96 -10.56 -6.57
CA ALA A 174 3.37 -11.64 -5.69
C ALA A 174 3.77 -11.06 -4.33
N ARG A 175 3.93 -11.92 -3.34
CA ARG A 175 4.38 -11.54 -2.00
C ARG A 175 5.30 -12.62 -1.45
N SER A 176 6.42 -12.22 -0.85
CA SER A 176 7.32 -13.12 -0.15
C SER A 176 8.08 -12.41 0.97
N VAL A 177 8.74 -13.20 1.79
CA VAL A 177 9.66 -12.71 2.83
C VAL A 177 10.87 -12.08 2.16
N ILE A 178 11.45 -11.06 2.79
CA ILE A 178 12.68 -10.41 2.36
C ILE A 178 13.88 -10.91 3.15
N VAL A 179 15.01 -10.98 2.45
CA VAL A 179 16.33 -11.28 3.04
C VAL A 179 17.35 -10.28 2.52
N VAL A 180 18.43 -10.12 3.25
CA VAL A 180 19.50 -9.21 2.85
C VAL A 180 20.22 -9.73 1.60
N GLY A 181 20.52 -8.83 0.67
CA GLY A 181 21.30 -9.10 -0.53
C GLY A 181 22.44 -8.09 -0.69
N PRO A 182 23.57 -8.26 0.05
CA PRO A 182 24.69 -7.30 0.02
C PRO A 182 25.43 -7.28 -1.31
N GLU A 183 25.33 -8.34 -2.11
CA GLU A 183 25.97 -8.46 -3.42
C GLU A 183 25.20 -7.76 -4.56
N LEU A 184 23.98 -7.30 -4.28
CA LEU A 184 23.14 -6.58 -5.23
C LEU A 184 23.67 -5.16 -5.41
N LYS A 185 23.60 -4.66 -6.64
CA LYS A 185 23.84 -3.22 -6.88
C LYS A 185 22.66 -2.41 -6.35
N MET A 186 22.92 -1.15 -6.03
CA MET A 186 21.87 -0.21 -5.71
C MET A 186 20.90 -0.09 -6.88
N GLY A 187 19.61 -0.28 -6.61
CA GLY A 187 18.59 -0.36 -7.68
C GLY A 187 18.34 -1.77 -8.23
N GLU A 188 19.08 -2.79 -7.79
CA GLU A 188 18.79 -4.19 -8.10
C GLU A 188 18.03 -4.88 -6.95
N CYS A 189 17.21 -5.87 -7.28
CA CYS A 189 16.58 -6.77 -6.32
C CYS A 189 16.67 -8.21 -6.78
N GLY A 190 16.80 -9.15 -5.85
CA GLY A 190 16.78 -10.57 -6.15
C GLY A 190 15.36 -11.12 -6.09
N ILE A 191 14.87 -11.71 -7.18
CA ILE A 191 13.55 -12.36 -7.23
C ILE A 191 13.72 -13.85 -7.43
N PRO A 192 13.03 -14.69 -6.60
CA PRO A 192 13.01 -16.12 -6.78
C PRO A 192 12.59 -16.53 -8.19
N LYS A 193 13.33 -17.46 -8.81
CA LYS A 193 13.06 -17.97 -10.18
C LYS A 193 11.62 -18.37 -10.39
N LEU A 194 11.02 -19.08 -9.43
CA LEU A 194 9.64 -19.56 -9.54
C LEU A 194 8.63 -18.42 -9.53
N MET A 195 8.87 -17.38 -8.74
CA MET A 195 8.03 -16.19 -8.68
C MET A 195 8.17 -15.38 -9.98
N ALA A 196 9.39 -15.19 -10.45
CA ALA A 196 9.64 -14.49 -11.70
C ALA A 196 8.97 -15.19 -12.90
N ALA A 197 9.06 -16.52 -12.99
CA ALA A 197 8.40 -17.28 -14.08
C ALA A 197 6.87 -17.09 -14.11
N GLU A 198 6.22 -16.97 -12.94
CA GLU A 198 4.78 -16.75 -12.89
C GLU A 198 4.40 -15.27 -13.19
N LEU A 199 5.17 -14.32 -12.68
CA LEU A 199 4.94 -12.89 -12.93
C LEU A 199 5.11 -12.54 -14.41
N TYR A 200 6.20 -13.01 -15.03
CA TYR A 200 6.53 -12.73 -16.44
C TYR A 200 5.91 -13.71 -17.45
N LYS A 201 5.01 -14.58 -17.01
CA LYS A 201 4.36 -15.61 -17.84
C LYS A 201 3.87 -15.14 -19.20
N PRO A 202 3.13 -14.02 -19.34
CA PRO A 202 2.68 -13.56 -20.65
C PRO A 202 3.83 -13.15 -21.58
N PHE A 203 4.87 -12.54 -21.04
CA PHE A 203 6.05 -12.13 -21.82
C PHE A 203 6.88 -13.33 -22.27
N ILE A 204 7.01 -14.36 -21.42
CA ILE A 204 7.66 -15.63 -21.79
C ILE A 204 6.89 -16.31 -22.91
N ILE A 205 5.56 -16.41 -22.79
CA ILE A 205 4.70 -17.01 -23.82
C ILE A 205 4.87 -16.28 -25.15
N ARG A 206 4.86 -14.95 -25.13
CA ARG A 206 5.08 -14.13 -26.33
C ARG A 206 6.45 -14.43 -26.97
N LYS A 207 7.51 -14.47 -26.17
CA LYS A 207 8.88 -14.75 -26.67
C LYS A 207 9.05 -16.18 -27.20
N LEU A 208 8.38 -17.17 -26.58
CA LEU A 208 8.37 -18.54 -27.08
C LEU A 208 7.75 -18.64 -28.49
N ILE A 209 6.68 -17.90 -28.75
CA ILE A 209 6.02 -17.84 -30.04
C ILE A 209 6.86 -17.04 -31.05
N GLU A 210 7.40 -15.88 -30.66
CA GLU A 210 8.27 -15.04 -31.51
C GLU A 210 9.54 -15.79 -31.98
N ARG A 211 10.13 -16.60 -31.09
CA ARG A 211 11.30 -17.45 -31.45
C ARG A 211 10.95 -18.71 -32.22
N GLY A 212 9.67 -18.98 -32.51
CA GLY A 212 9.22 -20.15 -33.25
C GLY A 212 9.34 -21.48 -32.52
N ILE A 213 9.66 -21.48 -31.21
CA ILE A 213 9.77 -22.69 -30.39
C ILE A 213 8.41 -23.39 -30.28
N VAL A 214 7.34 -22.62 -30.24
CA VAL A 214 5.96 -23.11 -30.18
C VAL A 214 5.07 -22.35 -31.16
N LYS A 215 4.08 -23.06 -31.74
CA LYS A 215 3.12 -22.46 -32.67
C LYS A 215 1.85 -21.94 -32.01
N THR A 216 1.51 -22.42 -30.81
CA THR A 216 0.23 -22.08 -30.15
C THR A 216 0.42 -21.65 -28.70
N VAL A 217 -0.41 -20.73 -28.24
CA VAL A 217 -0.45 -20.27 -26.83
C VAL A 217 -0.67 -21.43 -25.85
N LYS A 218 -1.49 -22.43 -26.25
CA LYS A 218 -1.77 -23.60 -25.40
C LYS A 218 -0.52 -24.44 -25.15
N SER A 219 0.30 -24.65 -26.21
CA SER A 219 1.59 -25.35 -26.07
C SER A 219 2.60 -24.53 -25.26
N ALA A 220 2.67 -23.20 -25.45
CA ALA A 220 3.51 -22.32 -24.66
C ALA A 220 3.16 -22.38 -23.18
N LYS A 221 1.89 -22.33 -22.83
CA LYS A 221 1.44 -22.48 -21.44
C LYS A 221 1.91 -23.79 -20.82
N LYS A 222 1.78 -24.91 -21.53
CA LYS A 222 2.24 -26.22 -21.02
C LYS A 222 3.73 -26.24 -20.73
N ILE A 223 4.56 -25.62 -21.58
CA ILE A 223 6.01 -25.53 -21.38
C ILE A 223 6.31 -24.70 -20.13
N VAL A 224 5.65 -23.53 -19.97
CA VAL A 224 5.83 -22.69 -18.80
C VAL A 224 5.38 -23.41 -17.51
N ASP A 225 4.24 -24.09 -17.53
CA ASP A 225 3.73 -24.82 -16.37
C ASP A 225 4.64 -26.01 -15.97
N ARG A 226 5.32 -26.64 -16.96
CA ARG A 226 6.32 -27.69 -16.73
C ARG A 226 7.70 -27.20 -16.33
N LYS A 227 7.94 -25.86 -16.41
CA LYS A 227 9.22 -25.23 -16.06
C LYS A 227 10.42 -25.84 -16.81
N GLU A 228 10.27 -26.01 -18.13
CA GLU A 228 11.34 -26.55 -18.98
C GLU A 228 12.58 -25.62 -18.97
N PRO A 229 13.81 -26.15 -19.13
CA PRO A 229 15.06 -25.37 -19.01
C PRO A 229 15.11 -24.13 -19.93
N VAL A 230 14.54 -24.23 -21.13
CA VAL A 230 14.47 -23.12 -22.10
C VAL A 230 13.80 -21.86 -21.57
N ILE A 231 12.96 -21.98 -20.53
CA ILE A 231 12.25 -20.84 -19.94
C ILE A 231 13.21 -19.92 -19.23
N TRP A 232 14.25 -20.44 -18.58
CA TRP A 232 15.15 -19.65 -17.76
C TRP A 232 15.97 -18.66 -18.58
N ASP A 233 16.44 -19.06 -19.74
CA ASP A 233 17.17 -18.19 -20.68
C ASP A 233 16.28 -17.09 -21.24
N ILE A 234 15.03 -17.45 -21.55
CA ILE A 234 14.04 -16.48 -22.03
C ILE A 234 13.67 -15.50 -20.91
N LEU A 235 13.48 -15.99 -19.70
CA LEU A 235 13.12 -15.19 -18.54
C LEU A 235 14.23 -14.19 -18.23
N GLU A 236 15.50 -14.62 -18.21
CA GLU A 236 16.63 -13.71 -18.00
C GLU A 236 16.67 -12.59 -19.04
N HIS A 237 16.44 -12.94 -20.30
CA HIS A 237 16.39 -11.95 -21.37
C HIS A 237 15.21 -10.98 -21.24
N VAL A 238 14.04 -11.45 -20.83
CA VAL A 238 12.83 -10.62 -20.64
C VAL A 238 12.97 -9.71 -19.42
N MET A 239 13.65 -10.16 -18.37
CA MET A 239 13.85 -9.39 -17.14
C MET A 239 14.81 -8.21 -17.34
N LYS A 240 15.77 -8.31 -18.30
CA LYS A 240 16.69 -7.20 -18.62
C LYS A 240 15.92 -5.99 -19.13
N GLY A 241 16.01 -4.87 -18.42
CA GLY A 241 15.32 -3.63 -18.79
C GLY A 241 13.81 -3.61 -18.45
N HIS A 242 13.30 -4.63 -17.74
CA HIS A 242 11.91 -4.67 -17.30
C HIS A 242 11.86 -4.64 -15.77
N PRO A 243 11.75 -3.45 -15.15
CA PRO A 243 11.79 -3.29 -13.71
C PRO A 243 10.55 -3.88 -13.04
N VAL A 244 10.67 -4.16 -11.75
CA VAL A 244 9.55 -4.52 -10.87
C VAL A 244 9.39 -3.47 -9.80
N LEU A 245 8.16 -3.31 -9.31
CA LEU A 245 7.85 -2.44 -8.19
C LEU A 245 7.83 -3.26 -6.90
N LEU A 246 8.60 -2.86 -5.91
CA LEU A 246 8.56 -3.43 -4.56
C LEU A 246 7.78 -2.49 -3.64
N ASN A 247 6.93 -3.07 -2.80
CA ASN A 247 6.15 -2.35 -1.82
C ASN A 247 6.18 -3.08 -0.47
N ARG A 248 6.36 -2.32 0.62
CA ARG A 248 6.16 -2.80 1.99
C ARG A 248 4.99 -2.07 2.64
N ALA A 249 4.04 -2.80 3.19
CA ALA A 249 2.97 -2.25 4.00
C ALA A 249 3.44 -2.09 5.48
N PRO A 250 3.10 -0.96 6.16
CA PRO A 250 2.30 0.16 5.67
C PRO A 250 3.10 1.12 4.77
N THR A 251 2.49 1.59 3.69
CA THR A 251 3.10 2.60 2.80
C THR A 251 2.90 3.99 3.41
N LEU A 252 3.89 4.49 4.13
CA LEU A 252 3.80 5.76 4.87
C LEU A 252 4.10 6.98 4.00
N HIS A 253 4.94 6.83 2.99
CA HIS A 253 5.37 7.88 2.07
C HIS A 253 5.64 7.30 0.68
N ARG A 254 5.87 8.19 -0.31
CA ARG A 254 6.05 7.77 -1.72
C ARG A 254 7.19 6.79 -1.96
N LEU A 255 8.26 6.80 -1.15
CA LEU A 255 9.38 5.88 -1.26
C LEU A 255 9.09 4.48 -0.69
N GLY A 256 7.90 4.26 -0.10
CA GLY A 256 7.40 2.92 0.26
C GLY A 256 7.03 2.06 -0.95
N ILE A 257 7.05 2.64 -2.16
CA ILE A 257 6.95 1.93 -3.45
C ILE A 257 8.09 2.42 -4.32
N GLN A 258 8.98 1.53 -4.71
CA GLN A 258 10.12 1.85 -5.57
C GLN A 258 10.31 0.77 -6.64
N ALA A 259 10.86 1.18 -7.78
CA ALA A 259 11.23 0.28 -8.86
C ALA A 259 12.66 -0.24 -8.67
N PHE A 260 12.85 -1.50 -9.00
CA PHE A 260 14.13 -2.18 -8.97
C PHE A 260 14.32 -2.99 -10.25
N GLN A 261 15.56 -3.09 -10.71
CA GLN A 261 15.92 -4.04 -11.76
C GLN A 261 16.01 -5.44 -11.15
N PRO A 262 15.17 -6.40 -11.58
CA PRO A 262 15.17 -7.74 -11.00
C PRO A 262 16.37 -8.56 -11.49
N LYS A 263 16.91 -9.38 -10.58
CA LYS A 263 17.93 -10.41 -10.83
C LYS A 263 17.37 -11.75 -10.37
N MET A 264 17.53 -12.78 -11.16
CA MET A 264 17.08 -14.12 -10.75
C MET A 264 17.98 -14.69 -9.66
N ILE A 265 17.34 -15.20 -8.62
CA ILE A 265 18.01 -15.88 -7.51
C ILE A 265 17.37 -17.24 -7.24
N GLU A 266 18.15 -18.13 -6.69
CA GLU A 266 17.64 -19.37 -6.11
C GLU A 266 16.97 -19.12 -4.75
N GLY A 267 16.07 -19.99 -4.33
CA GLY A 267 15.36 -19.87 -3.07
C GLY A 267 13.92 -19.42 -3.21
N LYS A 268 13.33 -18.94 -2.09
CA LYS A 268 11.91 -18.54 -2.00
C LYS A 268 11.72 -17.10 -1.49
N ALA A 269 12.78 -16.50 -0.96
CA ALA A 269 12.76 -15.14 -0.40
C ALA A 269 13.28 -14.12 -1.41
N ILE A 270 12.76 -12.90 -1.32
CA ILE A 270 13.21 -11.77 -2.13
C ILE A 270 14.47 -11.21 -1.48
N GLN A 271 15.52 -10.97 -2.27
CA GLN A 271 16.70 -10.27 -1.80
C GLN A 271 16.57 -8.77 -2.02
N LEU A 272 16.84 -8.00 -0.96
CA LEU A 272 16.80 -6.55 -0.97
C LEU A 272 18.15 -5.98 -0.58
N HIS A 273 18.59 -4.93 -1.29
CA HIS A 273 19.81 -4.22 -0.95
C HIS A 273 19.67 -3.55 0.44
N PRO A 274 20.65 -3.70 1.35
CA PRO A 274 20.52 -3.19 2.72
C PRO A 274 20.31 -1.67 2.82
N LEU A 275 20.88 -0.86 1.91
CA LEU A 275 20.66 0.58 1.88
C LEU A 275 19.23 0.99 1.49
N ALA A 276 18.45 0.12 0.86
CA ALA A 276 17.05 0.37 0.53
C ALA A 276 16.12 0.20 1.74
N CYS A 277 16.53 -0.49 2.79
CA CYS A 277 15.70 -0.81 3.96
C CYS A 277 15.17 0.44 4.66
N THR A 278 15.96 1.49 4.76
CA THR A 278 15.57 2.75 5.41
C THR A 278 14.34 3.38 4.75
N ALA A 279 14.28 3.40 3.42
CA ALA A 279 13.17 3.96 2.65
C ALA A 279 11.87 3.17 2.87
N PHE A 280 11.95 1.84 2.98
CA PHE A 280 10.80 0.97 3.25
C PHE A 280 10.48 0.82 4.73
N ASN A 281 11.33 1.31 5.62
CA ASN A 281 11.30 1.00 7.05
C ASN A 281 11.21 -0.51 7.28
N ALA A 282 12.01 -1.26 6.53
CA ALA A 282 12.03 -2.72 6.52
C ALA A 282 13.20 -3.26 7.33
N ASP A 283 12.98 -4.39 7.98
CA ASP A 283 13.99 -5.23 8.63
C ASP A 283 13.90 -6.67 8.14
N PHE A 284 14.88 -7.48 8.48
CA PHE A 284 14.97 -8.86 8.00
C PHE A 284 14.57 -9.89 9.07
N ASP A 285 13.66 -9.51 9.95
CA ASP A 285 13.14 -10.36 11.05
C ASP A 285 11.93 -11.23 10.64
N GLY A 286 11.58 -11.23 9.37
CA GLY A 286 10.42 -11.95 8.82
C GLY A 286 9.47 -11.05 8.04
N ASP A 287 9.84 -9.81 7.79
CA ASP A 287 9.08 -8.87 6.96
C ASP A 287 8.82 -9.42 5.56
N GLN A 288 7.65 -9.10 5.03
CA GLN A 288 7.24 -9.45 3.68
C GLN A 288 7.07 -8.20 2.82
N MET A 289 7.42 -8.33 1.56
CA MET A 289 7.18 -7.29 0.55
C MET A 289 6.34 -7.82 -0.60
N ALA A 290 5.53 -6.93 -1.17
CA ALA A 290 4.79 -7.20 -2.39
C ALA A 290 5.63 -6.80 -3.60
N VAL A 291 5.52 -7.59 -4.67
CA VAL A 291 6.13 -7.35 -5.98
C VAL A 291 5.03 -7.12 -6.98
N HIS A 292 5.15 -6.08 -7.79
CA HIS A 292 4.21 -5.77 -8.87
C HIS A 292 4.97 -5.59 -10.17
N LEU A 293 4.39 -6.11 -11.26
CA LEU A 293 4.99 -6.03 -12.57
C LEU A 293 4.29 -4.97 -13.43
N PRO A 294 4.98 -3.91 -13.88
CA PRO A 294 4.46 -3.01 -14.91
C PRO A 294 4.22 -3.77 -16.22
N LEU A 295 3.08 -3.55 -16.87
CA LEU A 295 2.69 -4.32 -18.06
C LEU A 295 2.84 -3.53 -19.35
N SER A 296 2.47 -2.24 -19.36
CA SER A 296 2.57 -1.40 -20.56
C SER A 296 3.95 -0.75 -20.68
N ASN A 297 4.33 -0.39 -21.92
CA ASN A 297 5.61 0.26 -22.17
C ASN A 297 5.70 1.63 -21.47
N GLU A 298 4.57 2.36 -21.37
CA GLU A 298 4.50 3.63 -20.63
C GLU A 298 4.77 3.42 -19.14
N ALA A 299 4.15 2.39 -18.53
CA ALA A 299 4.35 2.06 -17.12
C ALA A 299 5.80 1.60 -16.84
N ILE A 300 6.41 0.87 -17.78
CA ILE A 300 7.81 0.46 -17.69
C ILE A 300 8.72 1.69 -17.72
N LEU A 301 8.50 2.62 -18.65
CA LEU A 301 9.27 3.87 -18.74
C LEU A 301 9.10 4.75 -17.49
N GLU A 302 7.89 4.91 -16.99
CA GLU A 302 7.64 5.64 -15.73
C GLU A 302 8.37 4.98 -14.56
N ALA A 303 8.33 3.66 -14.46
CA ALA A 303 9.05 2.92 -13.41
C ALA A 303 10.56 3.13 -13.50
N GLN A 304 11.13 3.13 -14.71
CA GLN A 304 12.56 3.35 -14.93
C GLN A 304 12.99 4.79 -14.67
N MET A 305 12.23 5.77 -15.15
CA MET A 305 12.66 7.17 -15.09
C MET A 305 12.33 7.87 -13.77
N LEU A 306 11.16 7.55 -13.17
CA LEU A 306 10.65 8.26 -12.00
C LEU A 306 10.77 7.46 -10.71
N MET A 307 10.64 6.12 -10.77
CA MET A 307 10.48 5.29 -9.58
C MET A 307 11.70 4.43 -9.26
N LEU A 308 12.71 4.40 -10.12
CA LEU A 308 13.91 3.59 -9.87
C LEU A 308 14.60 4.05 -8.57
N GLN A 309 15.01 3.12 -7.74
CA GLN A 309 15.59 3.39 -6.43
C GLN A 309 16.84 4.28 -6.51
N SER A 310 17.69 4.08 -7.54
CA SER A 310 18.86 4.91 -7.77
C SER A 310 18.57 6.39 -8.07
N HIS A 311 17.37 6.72 -8.54
CA HIS A 311 16.93 8.09 -8.81
C HIS A 311 16.23 8.74 -7.59
N ASN A 312 15.92 7.97 -6.56
CA ASN A 312 15.18 8.40 -5.37
C ASN A 312 16.04 8.28 -4.10
N ILE A 313 17.23 8.89 -4.12
CA ILE A 313 18.20 8.84 -3.03
C ILE A 313 17.88 9.86 -1.94
N LEU A 314 17.21 10.97 -2.29
CA LEU A 314 16.90 12.05 -1.38
C LEU A 314 15.50 11.92 -0.76
N ASN A 315 15.42 12.19 0.53
CA ASN A 315 14.13 12.21 1.24
C ASN A 315 13.33 13.46 0.81
N PRO A 316 12.08 13.29 0.32
CA PRO A 316 11.26 14.40 -0.12
C PRO A 316 10.83 15.36 0.99
N ALA A 317 10.90 14.96 2.27
CA ALA A 317 10.51 15.80 3.39
C ALA A 317 11.54 16.86 3.77
N ASN A 318 12.83 16.53 3.71
CA ASN A 318 13.93 17.38 4.19
C ASN A 318 15.13 17.48 3.24
N GLY A 319 15.10 16.79 2.09
CA GLY A 319 16.19 16.78 1.13
C GLY A 319 17.46 16.03 1.58
N ALA A 320 17.47 15.42 2.77
CA ALA A 320 18.62 14.65 3.25
C ALA A 320 18.71 13.29 2.52
N PRO A 321 19.93 12.73 2.34
CA PRO A 321 20.09 11.40 1.80
C PRO A 321 19.36 10.35 2.65
N ILE A 322 18.62 9.43 2.01
CA ILE A 322 17.92 8.35 2.70
C ILE A 322 18.72 7.04 2.68
N THR A 323 19.55 6.86 1.67
CA THR A 323 20.42 5.69 1.48
C THR A 323 21.74 5.89 2.22
N VAL A 324 21.68 5.85 3.55
CA VAL A 324 22.88 6.01 4.40
C VAL A 324 23.13 4.70 5.17
N PRO A 325 24.40 4.38 5.48
CA PRO A 325 24.71 3.27 6.36
C PRO A 325 23.98 3.42 7.71
N ALA A 326 23.40 2.33 8.21
CA ALA A 326 22.65 2.30 9.46
C ALA A 326 22.97 1.05 10.27
N GLN A 327 22.78 1.12 11.59
CA GLN A 327 22.88 -0.02 12.52
C GLN A 327 24.16 -0.86 12.33
N ASP A 328 24.01 -2.12 11.90
CA ASP A 328 25.11 -3.06 11.75
C ASP A 328 26.15 -2.65 10.71
N MET A 329 25.76 -1.90 9.69
CA MET A 329 26.69 -1.35 8.70
C MET A 329 27.64 -0.33 9.34
N VAL A 330 27.13 0.53 10.22
CA VAL A 330 27.97 1.52 10.97
C VAL A 330 28.91 0.78 11.91
N LEU A 331 28.42 -0.28 12.59
CA LEU A 331 29.24 -1.10 13.46
C LEU A 331 30.36 -1.82 12.68
N GLY A 332 30.03 -2.35 11.50
CA GLY A 332 30.99 -2.98 10.60
C GLY A 332 32.08 -2.01 10.10
N LEU A 333 31.69 -0.81 9.66
CA LEU A 333 32.61 0.25 9.25
C LEU A 333 33.54 0.68 10.41
N TYR A 334 32.98 0.82 11.63
CA TYR A 334 33.76 1.08 12.82
C TYR A 334 34.81 0.00 13.07
N TYR A 335 34.37 -1.26 13.04
CA TYR A 335 35.28 -2.39 13.28
C TYR A 335 36.43 -2.45 12.28
N ILE A 336 36.14 -2.29 10.98
CA ILE A 336 37.14 -2.29 9.91
C ILE A 336 38.11 -1.14 10.04
N THR A 337 37.66 0.07 10.41
CA THR A 337 38.50 1.27 10.48
C THR A 337 39.24 1.49 11.81
N LYS A 338 39.02 0.58 12.79
CA LYS A 338 39.70 0.63 14.09
C LYS A 338 41.18 0.26 13.96
N LEU A 339 42.06 1.03 14.65
CA LEU A 339 43.45 0.72 14.80
C LEU A 339 43.71 -0.16 16.04
N ARG A 340 44.62 -1.11 15.94
CA ARG A 340 45.06 -1.96 17.05
C ARG A 340 46.56 -2.02 17.07
N ALA A 341 47.18 -1.45 18.10
CA ALA A 341 48.62 -1.56 18.33
C ALA A 341 48.99 -3.04 18.68
N GLY A 342 50.17 -3.47 18.24
CA GLY A 342 50.64 -4.83 18.43
C GLY A 342 50.00 -5.87 17.49
N ALA A 343 49.29 -5.44 16.47
CA ALA A 343 48.72 -6.36 15.47
C ALA A 343 49.82 -6.86 14.50
N LYS A 344 49.60 -8.04 13.94
CA LYS A 344 50.55 -8.66 12.99
C LYS A 344 50.78 -7.75 11.79
N GLY A 345 52.07 -7.46 11.48
CA GLY A 345 52.42 -6.63 10.35
C GLY A 345 52.47 -5.11 10.66
N GLU A 346 52.45 -4.73 11.94
CA GLU A 346 52.61 -3.33 12.35
C GLU A 346 53.92 -2.73 11.83
N GLY A 347 53.84 -1.49 11.32
CA GLY A 347 55.00 -0.72 10.85
C GLY A 347 55.48 -1.03 9.43
N LEU A 348 54.85 -2.00 8.74
CA LEU A 348 55.19 -2.27 7.35
C LEU A 348 54.84 -1.10 6.44
N THR A 349 55.67 -0.88 5.40
CA THR A 349 55.45 0.18 4.43
C THR A 349 55.13 -0.40 3.07
N PHE A 350 54.09 0.11 2.42
CA PHE A 350 53.59 -0.36 1.12
C PHE A 350 53.60 0.81 0.12
N TYR A 351 53.92 0.50 -1.12
CA TYR A 351 53.95 1.46 -2.20
C TYR A 351 52.55 1.93 -2.64
N GLY A 352 51.54 1.15 -2.39
CA GLY A 352 50.14 1.50 -2.76
C GLY A 352 49.09 0.64 -2.06
N PRO A 353 47.81 0.99 -2.23
CA PRO A 353 46.68 0.27 -1.68
C PRO A 353 46.65 -1.22 -2.07
N GLU A 354 46.93 -1.51 -3.34
CA GLU A 354 46.91 -2.88 -3.90
C GLU A 354 47.94 -3.79 -3.21
N GLU A 355 49.16 -3.31 -2.94
CA GLU A 355 50.20 -4.07 -2.26
C GLU A 355 49.81 -4.39 -0.82
N ALA A 356 49.19 -3.43 -0.12
CA ALA A 356 48.66 -3.65 1.23
C ALA A 356 47.53 -4.70 1.26
N LEU A 357 46.67 -4.71 0.25
CA LEU A 357 45.59 -5.71 0.11
C LEU A 357 46.14 -7.13 -0.18
N ILE A 358 47.17 -7.23 -1.04
CA ILE A 358 47.84 -8.50 -1.32
C ILE A 358 48.49 -9.04 -0.04
N ALA A 359 49.19 -8.19 0.72
CA ALA A 359 49.79 -8.60 1.99
C ALA A 359 48.76 -9.05 3.05
N TYR A 360 47.60 -8.43 3.06
CA TYR A 360 46.47 -8.85 3.90
C TYR A 360 45.93 -10.21 3.47
N ASN A 361 45.66 -10.41 2.18
CA ASN A 361 45.17 -11.68 1.64
C ASN A 361 46.15 -12.84 1.87
N GLU A 362 47.47 -12.59 1.85
CA GLU A 362 48.51 -13.57 2.21
C GLU A 362 48.60 -13.80 3.73
N GLY A 363 47.84 -13.08 4.55
CA GLY A 363 47.89 -13.17 6.00
C GLY A 363 49.16 -12.66 6.64
N LYS A 364 49.94 -11.83 5.95
CA LYS A 364 51.15 -11.17 6.48
C LYS A 364 50.83 -10.00 7.39
N VAL A 365 49.68 -9.32 7.13
CA VAL A 365 49.22 -8.12 7.85
C VAL A 365 47.80 -8.32 8.34
N ASP A 366 47.49 -7.87 9.56
CA ASP A 366 46.12 -7.84 10.12
C ASP A 366 45.37 -6.60 9.58
N ILE A 367 44.07 -6.71 9.46
CA ILE A 367 43.19 -5.62 9.02
C ILE A 367 43.30 -4.36 9.89
N HIS A 368 43.60 -4.52 11.18
CA HIS A 368 43.74 -3.46 12.17
C HIS A 368 45.18 -2.94 12.38
N ALA A 369 46.16 -3.53 11.70
CA ALA A 369 47.57 -3.19 11.88
C ALA A 369 47.87 -1.79 11.37
N PRO A 370 48.56 -0.92 12.15
CA PRO A 370 49.08 0.34 11.66
C PRO A 370 50.17 0.09 10.61
N VAL A 371 49.94 0.59 9.40
CA VAL A 371 50.87 0.44 8.26
C VAL A 371 51.07 1.82 7.57
N LYS A 372 52.14 1.96 6.84
CA LYS A 372 52.43 3.16 6.03
C LYS A 372 52.13 2.84 4.56
N VAL A 373 51.24 3.60 3.96
CA VAL A 373 50.79 3.38 2.56
C VAL A 373 50.83 4.70 1.82
N ILE A 374 51.31 4.70 0.56
CA ILE A 374 51.15 5.85 -0.34
C ILE A 374 49.69 5.83 -0.85
N VAL A 375 48.93 6.86 -0.53
CA VAL A 375 47.54 7.01 -0.89
C VAL A 375 47.27 8.30 -1.62
N LYS A 376 46.26 8.34 -2.45
CA LYS A 376 45.79 9.55 -3.12
C LYS A 376 44.98 10.39 -2.14
N ASP A 377 45.41 11.63 -1.91
CA ASP A 377 44.72 12.57 -1.04
C ASP A 377 44.57 13.92 -1.74
N VAL A 378 43.67 14.76 -1.25
CA VAL A 378 43.40 16.09 -1.82
C VAL A 378 44.21 17.15 -1.04
N ASP A 379 45.03 17.94 -1.76
CA ASP A 379 45.76 19.05 -1.18
C ASP A 379 44.85 20.27 -0.93
N GLU A 380 45.33 21.26 -0.17
CA GLU A 380 44.62 22.52 0.12
C GLU A 380 44.15 23.28 -1.14
N ASN A 381 44.77 23.02 -2.27
CA ASN A 381 44.43 23.59 -3.57
C ASN A 381 43.41 22.76 -4.37
N GLY A 382 42.92 21.64 -3.83
CA GLY A 382 41.96 20.76 -4.50
C GLY A 382 42.59 19.79 -5.52
N ASN A 383 43.94 19.68 -5.57
CA ASN A 383 44.64 18.74 -6.46
C ASN A 383 44.82 17.38 -5.77
N ILE A 384 44.71 16.31 -6.53
CA ILE A 384 45.00 14.94 -6.07
C ILE A 384 46.48 14.71 -6.07
N VAL A 385 47.05 14.42 -4.90
CA VAL A 385 48.51 14.21 -4.69
C VAL A 385 48.73 12.87 -4.00
N ASP A 386 49.80 12.17 -4.36
CA ASP A 386 50.21 10.93 -3.69
C ASP A 386 50.96 11.29 -2.40
N VAL A 387 50.41 10.90 -1.26
CA VAL A 387 50.95 11.19 0.07
C VAL A 387 51.15 9.90 0.85
N MET A 388 52.32 9.76 1.52
CA MET A 388 52.52 8.65 2.45
C MET A 388 51.75 8.94 3.75
N ARG A 389 50.79 8.08 4.07
CA ARG A 389 50.00 8.19 5.32
C ARG A 389 50.15 6.93 6.18
N GLU A 390 50.20 7.15 7.48
CA GLU A 390 50.07 6.08 8.46
C GLU A 390 48.58 5.77 8.65
N THR A 391 48.20 4.54 8.35
CA THR A 391 46.81 4.12 8.25
C THR A 391 46.66 2.63 8.64
N SER A 392 45.52 2.01 8.43
CA SER A 392 45.32 0.56 8.53
C SER A 392 44.87 -0.02 7.22
N VAL A 393 45.07 -1.32 7.04
CA VAL A 393 44.55 -2.04 5.86
C VAL A 393 43.03 -1.89 5.75
N GLY A 394 42.31 -1.92 6.86
CA GLY A 394 40.84 -1.73 6.87
C GLY A 394 40.43 -0.33 6.37
N ARG A 395 41.16 0.72 6.70
CA ARG A 395 40.92 2.06 6.14
C ARG A 395 41.26 2.15 4.65
N VAL A 396 42.29 1.44 4.20
CA VAL A 396 42.61 1.34 2.76
C VAL A 396 41.43 0.70 2.01
N ILE A 397 40.85 -0.40 2.51
CA ILE A 397 39.68 -1.08 1.91
C ILE A 397 38.50 -0.11 1.80
N VAL A 398 38.21 0.63 2.86
CA VAL A 398 37.07 1.60 2.85
C VAL A 398 37.31 2.72 1.86
N ASN A 399 38.54 3.25 1.79
CA ASN A 399 38.88 4.35 0.86
C ASN A 399 38.93 3.93 -0.61
N GLU A 400 39.00 2.63 -0.92
CA GLU A 400 38.85 2.14 -2.30
C GLU A 400 37.47 2.47 -2.91
N ILE A 401 36.43 2.54 -2.05
CA ILE A 401 35.07 2.89 -2.45
C ILE A 401 34.85 4.39 -2.51
N VAL A 402 35.62 5.16 -1.76
CA VAL A 402 35.47 6.62 -1.65
C VAL A 402 36.07 7.31 -2.90
N PRO A 403 35.31 8.21 -3.57
CA PRO A 403 35.85 8.97 -4.70
C PRO A 403 37.07 9.78 -4.27
N PRO A 404 38.15 9.85 -5.10
CA PRO A 404 39.39 10.58 -4.76
C PRO A 404 39.17 12.05 -4.43
N GLU A 405 38.14 12.68 -5.01
CA GLU A 405 37.80 14.09 -4.79
C GLU A 405 37.33 14.38 -3.36
N ALA A 406 36.87 13.36 -2.63
CA ALA A 406 36.43 13.50 -1.23
C ALA A 406 37.61 13.50 -0.22
N GLY A 407 38.84 13.23 -0.69
CA GLY A 407 40.02 13.09 0.15
C GLY A 407 40.09 11.74 0.87
N TYR A 408 41.28 11.42 1.41
CA TYR A 408 41.52 10.17 2.11
C TYR A 408 40.97 10.20 3.55
N ILE A 409 40.03 9.35 3.86
CA ILE A 409 39.41 9.23 5.19
C ILE A 409 40.33 8.40 6.10
N ASN A 410 41.10 9.06 6.98
CA ASN A 410 42.03 8.42 7.92
C ASN A 410 41.55 8.44 9.38
N THR A 411 40.22 8.54 9.60
CA THR A 411 39.61 8.55 10.93
C THR A 411 38.79 7.29 11.16
N CYS A 412 38.56 6.97 12.42
CA CYS A 412 37.58 5.92 12.74
C CYS A 412 36.16 6.44 12.45
N LEU A 413 35.44 5.76 11.57
CA LEU A 413 34.14 6.23 11.07
C LEU A 413 33.06 6.40 12.13
N LEU A 414 33.22 5.81 13.31
CA LEU A 414 32.30 6.04 14.44
C LEU A 414 32.34 7.49 14.95
N TYR A 415 33.52 8.15 14.88
CA TYR A 415 33.68 9.55 15.34
C TYR A 415 33.08 10.56 14.37
N THR A 416 32.90 10.20 13.12
CA THR A 416 32.34 11.07 12.07
C THR A 416 30.84 10.83 11.84
N SER A 417 30.28 9.71 12.31
CA SER A 417 28.86 9.39 12.20
C SER A 417 28.13 9.76 13.50
N PRO A 418 26.99 10.48 13.47
CA PRO A 418 26.24 10.79 14.67
C PRO A 418 25.76 9.49 15.32
N SER A 419 26.25 9.19 16.53
CA SER A 419 25.80 8.05 17.31
C SER A 419 24.33 8.21 17.71
N PRO A 420 23.54 7.13 17.79
CA PRO A 420 22.19 7.18 18.38
C PRO A 420 22.17 7.80 19.79
N ARG A 421 23.26 7.72 20.56
CA ARG A 421 23.42 8.36 21.87
C ARG A 421 23.59 9.89 21.79
N ASP A 422 24.08 10.42 20.68
CA ASP A 422 24.28 11.87 20.52
C ASP A 422 22.95 12.59 20.30
N ARG A 423 21.95 11.92 19.76
CA ARG A 423 20.58 12.45 19.64
C ARG A 423 19.85 12.62 20.98
N THR A 424 20.25 11.91 22.02
CA THR A 424 19.61 11.99 23.35
C THR A 424 20.21 13.06 24.25
N ARG A 425 21.41 13.60 23.92
CA ARG A 425 22.07 14.68 24.67
C ARG A 425 21.73 16.09 24.23
N SER A 426 21.02 16.24 23.10
CA SER A 426 20.60 17.56 22.56
C SER A 426 19.13 17.90 22.84
N ARG A 427 18.51 17.29 23.87
CA ARG A 427 17.21 17.69 24.42
C ARG A 427 17.30 18.08 25.85
#